data_183aca492d0780634c6de2a1f25c9b1c
#
_entry.id   183aca492d0780634c6de2a1f25c9b1c
#
_cell.length_a   1.000
_cell.length_b   1.000
_cell.length_c   1.000
_cell.angle_alpha   90.00
_cell.angle_beta   90.00
_cell.angle_gamma   90.00
#
_symmetry.space_group_name_H-M   'P 1'
#
loop_
_entity.id
_entity.type
_entity.pdbx_description
1 polymer ?
#
loop_
_entity_poly.entity_id
_entity_poly.type
_entity_poly.pdbx_seq_one_letter_code
_entity_poly.pdbx_strand_id
1 'polypeptide(L)' 'MEENEITLTQYYKNEEVKIVWKEEGRTKLGRGKIIKDDDVFIYLKGSKGLLVVNRTEVIAIKGSKQQ' A
#
# COMPACT_ATOMS: atom_id res chain seq x y z
N MET A 1 -20.40 5.38 -16.73
CA MET A 1 -19.94 4.81 -16.54
C MET A 1 -19.25 4.59 -15.66
N GLU A 2 -19.22 4.11 -15.15
CA GLU A 2 -18.60 3.87 -14.35
C GLU A 2 -17.51 3.38 -14.53
N GLU A 3 -16.67 3.66 -14.29
CA GLU A 3 -15.64 3.17 -14.46
C GLU A 3 -15.31 2.23 -13.58
N ASN A 4 -14.57 1.33 -13.79
CA ASN A 4 -14.23 0.31 -12.95
C ASN A 4 -12.96 0.58 -12.33
N GLU A 5 -12.98 1.15 -11.17
CA GLU A 5 -11.77 1.42 -10.48
C GLU A 5 -11.31 0.21 -9.73
N ILE A 6 -10.09 -0.21 -9.93
CA ILE A 6 -9.54 -1.33 -9.22
C ILE A 6 -8.84 -0.80 -7.98
N THR A 7 -9.18 -1.34 -6.82
CA THR A 7 -8.53 -0.91 -5.58
C THR A 7 -7.13 -1.49 -5.53
N LEU A 8 -6.29 -0.93 -4.69
CA LEU A 8 -4.95 -1.47 -4.50
C LEU A 8 -5.00 -2.87 -3.94
N THR A 9 -5.97 -3.13 -3.06
CA THR A 9 -6.14 -4.45 -2.51
C THR A 9 -6.41 -5.47 -3.59
N GLN A 10 -7.23 -5.12 -4.56
CA GLN A 10 -7.53 -6.03 -5.67
C GLN A 10 -6.35 -6.21 -6.61
N TYR A 11 -5.68 -5.10 -6.91
CA TYR A 11 -4.58 -5.14 -7.86
C TYR A 11 -3.41 -5.97 -7.33
N TYR A 12 -3.12 -5.83 -6.06
CA TYR A 12 -1.99 -6.54 -5.46
C TYR A 12 -2.42 -7.71 -4.60
N LYS A 13 -3.53 -8.32 -4.96
CA LYS A 13 -4.08 -9.40 -4.16
C LYS A 13 -3.05 -10.51 -3.93
N ASN A 14 -2.87 -10.88 -2.67
CA ASN A 14 -1.96 -11.95 -2.27
C ASN A 14 -0.51 -11.72 -2.67
N GLU A 15 -0.17 -10.48 -2.93
CA GLU A 15 1.18 -10.16 -3.34
C GLU A 15 1.81 -9.24 -2.30
N GLU A 16 3.03 -9.55 -1.92
CA GLU A 16 3.74 -8.67 -1.01
C GLU A 16 4.19 -7.43 -1.78
N VAL A 17 4.01 -6.26 -1.20
CA VAL A 17 4.41 -5.02 -1.83
C VAL A 17 5.38 -4.27 -0.95
N LYS A 18 6.14 -3.41 -1.57
CA LYS A 18 6.98 -2.47 -0.87
C LYS A 18 6.31 -1.11 -1.02
N ILE A 19 6.08 -0.44 0.08
CA ILE A 19 5.42 0.85 0.05
C ILE A 19 6.38 1.88 0.63
N VAL A 20 6.43 3.04 -0.01
CA VAL A 20 7.29 4.14 0.40
C VAL A 20 6.39 5.34 0.64
N TRP A 21 6.54 5.97 1.79
CA TRP A 21 5.71 7.13 2.11
C TRP A 21 6.53 8.16 2.87
N LYS A 22 5.94 9.36 2.99
CA LYS A 22 6.59 10.43 3.71
C LYS A 22 5.91 10.59 5.04
N GLU A 23 6.68 10.72 6.09
CA GLU A 23 6.12 10.88 7.41
C GLU A 23 6.99 11.83 8.18
N GLU A 24 6.42 12.98 8.57
CA GLU A 24 7.16 13.98 9.32
C GLU A 24 8.45 14.37 8.62
N GLY A 25 8.36 14.58 7.32
CA GLY A 25 9.51 15.01 6.56
C GLY A 25 10.52 13.92 6.24
N ARG A 26 10.24 12.69 6.63
CA ARG A 26 11.16 11.60 6.38
C ARG A 26 10.54 10.57 5.47
N THR A 27 11.37 9.96 4.66
CA THR A 27 10.91 8.90 3.78
C THR A 27 10.98 7.59 4.54
N LYS A 28 9.86 6.88 4.57
CA LYS A 28 9.75 5.61 5.26
C LYS A 28 9.43 4.51 4.28
N LEU A 29 9.77 3.31 4.63
CA LEU A 29 9.56 2.17 3.76
C LEU A 29 9.03 0.99 4.55
N GLY A 30 8.06 0.29 3.99
CA GLY A 30 7.53 -0.90 4.62
C GLY A 30 7.19 -1.96 3.61
N ARG A 31 6.99 -3.17 4.07
CA ARG A 31 6.62 -4.29 3.21
C ARG A 31 5.51 -5.09 3.84
N GLY A 32 4.67 -5.62 3.00
CA GLY A 32 3.59 -6.45 3.49
C GLY A 32 2.54 -6.63 2.41
N LYS A 33 1.44 -7.24 2.79
CA LYS A 33 0.33 -7.45 1.87
C LYS A 33 -0.75 -6.42 2.20
N ILE A 34 -1.28 -5.80 1.15
CA ILE A 34 -2.35 -4.84 1.34
C ILE A 34 -3.62 -5.60 1.62
N ILE A 35 -4.17 -5.42 2.80
CA ILE A 35 -5.38 -6.12 3.18
C ILE A 35 -6.64 -5.27 3.03
N LYS A 36 -6.45 -3.94 2.96
CA LYS A 36 -7.57 -3.04 2.80
C LYS A 36 -7.04 -1.68 2.38
N ASP A 37 -7.78 -0.96 1.56
CA ASP A 37 -7.43 0.41 1.27
C ASP A 37 -8.71 1.18 1.01
N ASP A 38 -8.72 2.43 1.43
CA ASP A 38 -9.84 3.31 1.18
C ASP A 38 -9.28 4.65 0.75
N ASP A 39 -10.11 5.69 0.76
CA ASP A 39 -9.68 6.99 0.29
C ASP A 39 -8.63 7.63 1.17
N VAL A 40 -8.54 7.21 2.40
CA VAL A 40 -7.68 7.85 3.38
C VAL A 40 -6.48 7.01 3.76
N PHE A 41 -6.68 5.73 3.99
CA PHE A 41 -5.63 4.86 4.51
C PHE A 41 -5.41 3.62 3.67
N ILE A 42 -4.17 3.13 3.73
CA ILE A 42 -3.81 1.85 3.15
C ILE A 42 -3.32 0.99 4.31
N TYR A 43 -3.87 -0.22 4.43
CA TYR A 43 -3.55 -1.12 5.52
C TYR A 43 -2.70 -2.27 5.00
N LEU A 44 -1.49 -2.41 5.56
CA LEU A 44 -0.58 -3.47 5.16
C LEU A 44 -0.38 -4.41 6.33
N LYS A 45 -0.36 -5.68 6.05
CA LYS A 45 -0.01 -6.65 7.06
C LYS A 45 1.36 -7.20 6.74
N GLY A 46 2.32 -6.94 7.60
CA GLY A 46 3.68 -7.39 7.41
C GLY A 46 4.07 -8.39 8.48
N SER A 47 5.32 -8.78 8.47
CA SER A 47 5.81 -9.77 9.43
C SER A 47 5.78 -9.24 10.85
N LYS A 48 5.83 -7.93 11.02
CA LYS A 48 5.84 -7.34 12.35
C LYS A 48 4.50 -6.80 12.79
N GLY A 49 3.48 -7.00 12.00
CA GLY A 49 2.16 -6.55 12.38
C GLY A 49 1.51 -5.69 11.33
N LEU A 50 0.51 -4.95 11.76
CA LEU A 50 -0.27 -4.12 10.87
C LEU A 50 0.33 -2.73 10.74
N LEU A 51 0.44 -2.26 9.50
CA LEU A 51 0.93 -0.94 9.23
C LEU A 51 -0.17 -0.18 8.51
N VAL A 52 -0.51 1.00 8.99
CA VAL A 52 -1.53 1.83 8.37
C VAL A 52 -0.87 3.11 7.89
N VAL A 53 -1.00 3.39 6.61
CA VAL A 53 -0.32 4.52 6.01
C VAL A 53 -1.34 5.46 5.37
N ASN A 54 -1.10 6.75 5.53
CA ASN A 54 -1.98 7.74 4.93
C ASN A 54 -1.74 7.73 3.42
N ARG A 55 -2.82 7.54 2.68
CA ARG A 55 -2.75 7.39 1.24
C ARG A 55 -2.12 8.58 0.55
N THR A 56 -2.41 9.79 1.03
CA THR A 56 -1.89 10.98 0.38
C THR A 56 -0.39 11.16 0.57
N GLU A 57 0.19 10.46 1.54
CA GLU A 57 1.61 10.58 1.80
C GLU A 57 2.42 9.51 1.07
N VAL A 58 1.76 8.62 0.38
CA VAL A 58 2.46 7.53 -0.32
C VAL A 58 3.16 8.07 -1.55
N ILE A 59 4.41 7.69 -1.69
CA ILE A 59 5.22 8.09 -2.83
C ILE A 59 5.20 7.02 -3.90
N ALA A 60 5.32 5.78 -3.50
CA ALA A 60 5.38 4.69 -4.47
C ALA A 60 4.96 3.37 -3.83
N ILE A 61 4.41 2.49 -4.63
CA ILE A 61 4.09 1.13 -4.23
C ILE A 61 4.59 0.21 -5.32
N LYS A 62 5.35 -0.80 -4.95
CA LYS A 62 5.88 -1.75 -5.90
C LYS A 62 5.57 -3.16 -5.47
N GLY A 63 5.08 -3.95 -6.39
CA GLY A 63 4.81 -5.35 -6.11
C GLY A 63 6.09 -6.15 -6.18
N SER A 64 6.17 -7.17 -5.37
CA SER A 64 7.38 -8.00 -5.34
C SER A 64 7.49 -8.88 -6.57
N LYS A 65 6.39 -9.07 -7.27
CA LYS A 65 6.41 -9.90 -8.48
C LYS A 65 6.62 -9.13 -9.75
N GLN A 66 6.89 -7.87 -9.63
CA GLN A 66 7.11 -7.08 -10.81
C GLN A 66 8.34 -7.53 -11.51
N GLN A 67 8.30 -7.56 -12.80
CA GLN A 67 9.43 -7.99 -13.62
C GLN A 67 10.07 -6.84 -14.32
#